data_e8931e5cbd55b098c6ea22154b46ed8a
#
_entry.id   e8931e5cbd55b098c6ea22154b46ed8a
#
_cell.length_a   1.000
_cell.length_b   1.000
_cell.length_c   1.000
_cell.angle_alpha   90.00
_cell.angle_beta   90.00
_cell.angle_gamma   90.00
#
_symmetry.space_group_name_H-M   'P 1'
#
loop_
_entity.id
_entity.type
_entity.pdbx_description
1 polymer ?
#
loop_
_entity_poly.entity_id
_entity_poly.type
_entity_poly.pdbx_seq_one_letter_code
_entity_poly.pdbx_strand_id
1 'polypeptide(L)'
;MRQNGSKQDVQFWQRVLFTSVPLLVLFTVFAKWVLVDAPDNPIAILSAAASAFLFALLGIRFIPQWMTAWSRNPWLPERPAVGKRSGRRSRLHPVLQLLLYLVLFRLLVFVLAYVFSLRQGVYGGGLLDRIGIWNQTGTDSQHYLTIAENGYVNTGDDRLLIVFLPLYPILVRIFNYIFNNYLTSGLFVSNVCWVFAAYVFYELALLDTDRRGAMRALKYFCILPASFLFSSPLSDSLFLLLSLLCVYSVRKNLYPLAGVVGFFAAFTRMPGILLFAPACFELVGKIVHERPARFRDVRWKWKMTGNALSLLLIPAGLLLYLYVNYRVTGNATMFLTYQSEHWHQQLGWFFASNATIVENLTTTFADNTQMLWGLWIPNIVYLFAALGIVTAAQNKLRASNVAYFILYYAVCMGATWLLSAPRYLTAAFPLALALGAITEKKWADRLATGVCVVSFLLYLAAFVNQWYVY
;
A
#
# COMPACT_ATOMS: atom_id res chain seq x y z
N MET A 1 30.74 15.22 -34.73
CA MET A 1 29.28 15.47 -34.85
C MET A 1 28.44 14.22 -35.13
N ARG A 2 28.87 13.23 -35.95
CA ARG A 2 28.08 12.01 -36.25
C ARG A 2 27.82 11.06 -35.06
N GLN A 3 28.66 11.01 -34.02
CA GLN A 3 28.45 10.13 -32.85
C GLN A 3 27.37 10.61 -31.89
N ASN A 4 27.06 11.91 -31.84
CA ASN A 4 26.01 12.44 -30.99
C ASN A 4 24.61 12.22 -31.60
N GLY A 5 24.47 12.22 -32.92
CA GLY A 5 23.22 11.92 -33.61
C GLY A 5 22.75 10.49 -33.34
N SER A 6 23.64 9.51 -33.53
CA SER A 6 23.28 8.08 -33.35
C SER A 6 22.86 7.72 -31.90
N LYS A 7 23.43 8.39 -30.88
CA LYS A 7 23.02 8.19 -29.48
C LYS A 7 21.66 8.82 -29.17
N GLN A 8 21.35 9.98 -29.76
CA GLN A 8 20.04 10.61 -29.63
C GLN A 8 18.94 9.78 -30.32
N ASP A 9 19.24 9.24 -31.52
CA ASP A 9 18.30 8.39 -32.23
C ASP A 9 18.02 7.08 -31.50
N VAL A 10 19.03 6.43 -30.92
CA VAL A 10 18.84 5.22 -30.10
C VAL A 10 18.01 5.50 -28.86
N GLN A 11 18.24 6.64 -28.16
CA GLN A 11 17.44 7.01 -27.01
C GLN A 11 15.99 7.34 -27.38
N PHE A 12 15.78 7.96 -28.53
CA PHE A 12 14.44 8.24 -29.06
C PHE A 12 13.67 6.94 -29.31
N TRP A 13 14.26 6.01 -30.08
CA TRP A 13 13.62 4.72 -30.39
C TRP A 13 13.39 3.85 -29.15
N GLN A 14 14.30 3.88 -28.18
CA GLN A 14 14.09 3.22 -26.89
C GLN A 14 12.88 3.80 -26.16
N ARG A 15 12.72 5.14 -26.11
CA ARG A 15 11.54 5.77 -25.51
C ARG A 15 10.26 5.36 -26.24
N VAL A 16 10.27 5.40 -27.56
CA VAL A 16 9.12 4.98 -28.36
C VAL A 16 8.76 3.53 -28.04
N LEU A 17 9.71 2.61 -28.09
CA LEU A 17 9.48 1.19 -27.84
C LEU A 17 8.95 0.92 -26.41
N PHE A 18 9.62 1.46 -25.39
CA PHE A 18 9.21 1.27 -24.00
C PHE A 18 7.88 1.94 -23.66
N THR A 19 7.44 2.92 -24.44
CA THR A 19 6.13 3.54 -24.27
C THR A 19 5.05 2.83 -25.07
N SER A 20 5.30 2.52 -26.35
CA SER A 20 4.28 1.97 -27.24
C SER A 20 3.92 0.52 -26.91
N VAL A 21 4.90 -0.32 -26.53
CA VAL A 21 4.63 -1.74 -26.23
C VAL A 21 3.67 -1.92 -25.03
N PRO A 22 3.92 -1.34 -23.84
CA PRO A 22 2.97 -1.46 -22.74
C PRO A 22 1.60 -0.85 -23.04
N LEU A 23 1.55 0.26 -23.80
CA LEU A 23 0.28 0.86 -24.22
C LEU A 23 -0.49 -0.02 -25.17
N LEU A 24 0.19 -0.64 -26.14
CA LEU A 24 -0.42 -1.58 -27.07
C LEU A 24 -0.98 -2.80 -26.33
N VAL A 25 -0.23 -3.34 -25.37
CA VAL A 25 -0.69 -4.44 -24.52
C VAL A 25 -1.93 -4.02 -23.73
N LEU A 26 -1.90 -2.88 -23.06
CA LEU A 26 -3.05 -2.38 -22.31
C LEU A 26 -4.27 -2.16 -23.22
N PHE A 27 -4.07 -1.54 -24.38
CA PHE A 27 -5.13 -1.32 -25.36
C PHE A 27 -5.73 -2.64 -25.88
N THR A 28 -4.87 -3.61 -26.25
CA THR A 28 -5.32 -4.90 -26.78
C THR A 28 -6.12 -5.67 -25.71
N VAL A 29 -5.65 -5.68 -24.47
CA VAL A 29 -6.36 -6.35 -23.37
C VAL A 29 -7.65 -5.64 -23.04
N PHE A 30 -7.67 -4.31 -23.03
CA PHE A 30 -8.89 -3.52 -22.80
C PHE A 30 -9.92 -3.75 -23.93
N ALA A 31 -9.47 -3.71 -25.20
CA ALA A 31 -10.34 -3.96 -26.34
C ALA A 31 -10.96 -5.38 -26.31
N LYS A 32 -10.13 -6.40 -26.01
CA LYS A 32 -10.61 -7.77 -25.83
C LYS A 32 -11.68 -7.83 -24.72
N TRP A 33 -11.42 -7.20 -23.58
CA TRP A 33 -12.37 -7.18 -22.47
C TRP A 33 -13.68 -6.49 -22.85
N VAL A 34 -13.63 -5.36 -23.56
CA VAL A 34 -14.85 -4.66 -24.05
C VAL A 34 -15.68 -5.53 -25.00
N LEU A 35 -15.03 -6.35 -25.83
CA LEU A 35 -15.71 -7.18 -26.82
C LEU A 35 -16.28 -8.48 -26.25
N VAL A 36 -15.75 -8.98 -25.14
CA VAL A 36 -16.05 -10.34 -24.62
C VAL A 36 -16.68 -10.33 -23.24
N ASP A 37 -16.16 -9.50 -22.34
CA ASP A 37 -16.43 -9.62 -20.90
C ASP A 37 -17.05 -8.35 -20.28
N ALA A 38 -17.20 -7.26 -21.06
CA ALA A 38 -17.73 -6.01 -20.51
C ALA A 38 -19.23 -6.11 -20.19
N PRO A 39 -19.69 -5.46 -19.12
CA PRO A 39 -21.11 -5.38 -18.81
C PRO A 39 -21.86 -4.51 -19.85
N ASP A 40 -23.15 -4.70 -19.96
CA ASP A 40 -24.01 -3.90 -20.87
C ASP A 40 -24.16 -2.43 -20.39
N ASN A 41 -23.73 -2.12 -19.17
CA ASN A 41 -23.84 -0.79 -18.58
C ASN A 41 -22.81 0.19 -19.19
N PRO A 42 -23.23 1.20 -19.98
CA PRO A 42 -22.30 2.11 -20.64
C PRO A 42 -21.51 2.99 -19.66
N ILE A 43 -22.05 3.29 -18.46
CA ILE A 43 -21.36 4.07 -17.43
C ILE A 43 -20.21 3.25 -16.85
N ALA A 44 -20.41 1.94 -16.66
CA ALA A 44 -19.35 1.04 -16.19
C ALA A 44 -18.21 0.94 -17.22
N ILE A 45 -18.53 0.78 -18.51
CA ILE A 45 -17.53 0.75 -19.60
C ILE A 45 -16.76 2.08 -19.67
N LEU A 46 -17.46 3.22 -19.60
CA LEU A 46 -16.83 4.54 -19.64
C LEU A 46 -15.91 4.76 -18.43
N SER A 47 -16.31 4.31 -17.26
CA SER A 47 -15.51 4.34 -16.03
C SER A 47 -14.26 3.48 -16.16
N ALA A 48 -14.37 2.27 -16.71
CA ALA A 48 -13.24 1.40 -17.01
C ALA A 48 -12.25 2.07 -17.99
N ALA A 49 -12.76 2.67 -19.07
CA ALA A 49 -11.97 3.40 -20.04
C ALA A 49 -11.23 4.59 -19.41
N ALA A 50 -11.90 5.35 -18.55
CA ALA A 50 -11.30 6.48 -17.84
C ALA A 50 -10.16 6.01 -16.90
N SER A 51 -10.34 4.90 -16.17
CA SER A 51 -9.30 4.35 -15.30
C SER A 51 -8.11 3.80 -16.09
N ALA A 52 -8.35 3.11 -17.20
CA ALA A 52 -7.31 2.63 -18.12
C ALA A 52 -6.53 3.81 -18.74
N PHE A 53 -7.21 4.88 -19.12
CA PHE A 53 -6.59 6.10 -19.64
C PHE A 53 -5.70 6.78 -18.60
N LEU A 54 -6.17 6.97 -17.37
CA LEU A 54 -5.36 7.57 -16.30
C LEU A 54 -4.15 6.71 -15.96
N PHE A 55 -4.30 5.40 -15.95
CA PHE A 55 -3.18 4.46 -15.72
C PHE A 55 -2.17 4.53 -16.87
N ALA A 56 -2.64 4.56 -18.11
CA ALA A 56 -1.80 4.77 -19.29
C ALA A 56 -1.04 6.10 -19.22
N LEU A 57 -1.71 7.18 -18.82
CA LEU A 57 -1.10 8.50 -18.65
C LEU A 57 -0.01 8.49 -17.58
N LEU A 58 -0.22 7.80 -16.46
CA LEU A 58 0.81 7.59 -15.44
C LEU A 58 2.00 6.83 -16.02
N GLY A 59 1.76 5.75 -16.76
CA GLY A 59 2.80 4.96 -17.42
C GLY A 59 3.62 5.77 -18.42
N ILE A 60 2.96 6.52 -19.31
CA ILE A 60 3.62 7.39 -20.31
C ILE A 60 4.54 8.41 -19.63
N ARG A 61 4.09 9.00 -18.53
CA ARG A 61 4.89 9.98 -17.77
C ARG A 61 6.01 9.32 -16.97
N PHE A 62 5.82 8.09 -16.52
CA PHE A 62 6.81 7.34 -15.75
C PHE A 62 8.01 6.89 -16.60
N ILE A 63 7.80 6.46 -17.82
CA ILE A 63 8.87 5.89 -18.68
C ILE A 63 10.04 6.85 -18.89
N PRO A 64 9.87 8.12 -19.26
CA PRO A 64 10.97 9.07 -19.33
C PRO A 64 11.70 9.28 -17.99
N GLN A 65 10.95 9.30 -16.89
CA GLN A 65 11.51 9.40 -15.55
C GLN A 65 12.38 8.19 -15.22
N TRP A 66 11.91 6.99 -15.51
CA TRP A 66 12.65 5.76 -15.35
C TRP A 66 13.95 5.74 -16.18
N MET A 67 13.88 6.09 -17.47
CA MET A 67 15.06 6.13 -18.35
C MET A 67 16.10 7.15 -17.88
N THR A 68 15.67 8.31 -17.39
CA THR A 68 16.58 9.34 -16.85
C THR A 68 17.16 8.93 -15.49
N ALA A 69 16.41 8.19 -14.69
CA ALA A 69 16.86 7.69 -13.39
C ALA A 69 18.10 6.80 -13.49
N TRP A 70 18.26 6.05 -14.59
CA TRP A 70 19.43 5.19 -14.84
C TRP A 70 20.54 5.85 -15.66
N SER A 71 20.27 6.97 -16.34
CA SER A 71 21.24 7.66 -17.18
C SER A 71 21.98 8.81 -16.50
N ARG A 72 21.39 9.44 -15.51
CA ARG A 72 21.94 10.54 -14.72
C ARG A 72 22.02 10.12 -13.25
N ASN A 73 22.81 10.82 -12.43
CA ASN A 73 22.93 10.56 -11.00
C ASN A 73 21.80 11.23 -10.14
N PRO A 74 20.52 10.84 -10.30
CA PRO A 74 19.44 11.34 -9.47
C PRO A 74 19.33 10.56 -8.14
N TRP A 75 20.19 9.56 -7.95
CA TRP A 75 20.20 8.64 -6.82
C TRP A 75 20.88 9.21 -5.56
N LEU A 76 21.57 10.32 -5.74
CA LEU A 76 22.09 11.14 -4.66
C LEU A 76 21.37 12.48 -4.73
N PRO A 77 20.19 12.64 -4.11
CA PRO A 77 19.75 13.98 -3.79
C PRO A 77 20.87 14.56 -2.92
N GLU A 78 21.45 15.68 -3.35
CA GLU A 78 22.17 16.53 -2.41
C GLU A 78 21.21 16.71 -1.24
N ARG A 79 21.62 16.22 -0.06
CA ARG A 79 20.84 16.48 1.14
C ARG A 79 20.60 17.98 1.15
N PRO A 80 19.36 18.49 1.13
CA PRO A 80 19.15 19.87 1.41
C PRO A 80 19.87 20.11 2.72
N ALA A 81 20.85 21.02 2.71
CA ALA A 81 21.74 21.25 3.84
C ALA A 81 20.85 21.35 5.07
N VAL A 82 20.99 20.41 5.99
CA VAL A 82 20.21 20.40 7.24
C VAL A 82 20.52 21.74 7.88
N GLY A 83 19.64 22.71 7.69
CA GLY A 83 19.78 24.04 8.22
C GLY A 83 20.13 23.91 9.69
N LYS A 84 21.26 24.49 10.11
CA LYS A 84 21.72 24.45 11.49
C LYS A 84 20.53 24.59 12.41
N ARG A 85 20.30 23.57 13.26
CA ARG A 85 19.25 23.54 14.25
C ARG A 85 19.31 24.81 15.11
N SER A 86 18.65 25.87 14.65
CA SER A 86 18.30 27.00 15.47
C SER A 86 16.99 26.64 16.14
N GLY A 87 17.01 26.36 17.42
CA GLY A 87 15.77 26.19 18.08
C GLY A 87 15.89 25.61 19.48
N ARG A 88 15.26 26.23 20.40
CA ARG A 88 14.98 25.87 21.79
C ARG A 88 15.18 24.39 22.06
N ARG A 89 16.08 24.04 22.96
CA ARG A 89 16.24 22.69 23.52
C ARG A 89 14.87 22.26 24.12
N SER A 90 14.11 21.48 23.36
CA SER A 90 13.00 20.74 23.97
C SER A 90 13.64 19.67 24.89
N ARG A 91 13.05 19.47 26.05
CA ARG A 91 13.56 18.50 27.04
C ARG A 91 13.52 17.04 26.55
N LEU A 92 12.74 16.75 25.49
CA LEU A 92 12.62 15.42 24.85
C LEU A 92 13.41 15.37 23.54
N HIS A 93 14.03 14.20 23.26
CA HIS A 93 14.66 13.96 21.97
C HIS A 93 13.61 14.09 20.86
N PRO A 94 13.90 14.71 19.69
CA PRO A 94 12.93 14.94 18.62
C PRO A 94 12.21 13.67 18.11
N VAL A 95 12.90 12.53 18.14
CA VAL A 95 12.31 11.22 17.79
C VAL A 95 11.22 10.84 18.78
N LEU A 96 11.50 10.95 20.09
CA LEU A 96 10.54 10.62 21.13
C LEU A 96 9.29 11.54 21.09
N GLN A 97 9.50 12.83 20.78
CA GLN A 97 8.40 13.76 20.57
C GLN A 97 7.51 13.36 19.42
N LEU A 98 8.11 12.97 18.27
CA LEU A 98 7.35 12.53 17.11
C LEU A 98 6.56 11.25 17.43
N LEU A 99 7.21 10.25 18.05
CA LEU A 99 6.53 9.02 18.46
C LEU A 99 5.36 9.31 19.43
N LEU A 100 5.57 10.21 20.39
CA LEU A 100 4.49 10.62 21.30
C LEU A 100 3.31 11.24 20.54
N TYR A 101 3.55 12.13 19.57
CA TYR A 101 2.47 12.71 18.75
C TYR A 101 1.73 11.64 17.95
N LEU A 102 2.44 10.65 17.41
CA LEU A 102 1.83 9.54 16.67
C LEU A 102 0.97 8.64 17.58
N VAL A 103 1.43 8.35 18.79
CA VAL A 103 0.63 7.64 19.80
C VAL A 103 -0.61 8.44 20.18
N LEU A 104 -0.47 9.74 20.46
CA LEU A 104 -1.60 10.61 20.79
C LEU A 104 -2.61 10.69 19.63
N PHE A 105 -2.14 10.72 18.38
CA PHE A 105 -3.02 10.66 17.21
C PHE A 105 -3.82 9.34 17.18
N ARG A 106 -3.18 8.19 17.46
CA ARG A 106 -3.90 6.91 17.53
C ARG A 106 -4.93 6.90 18.66
N LEU A 107 -4.57 7.40 19.82
CA LEU A 107 -5.53 7.54 20.93
C LEU A 107 -6.72 8.44 20.56
N LEU A 108 -6.47 9.54 19.83
CA LEU A 108 -7.55 10.38 19.29
C LEU A 108 -8.49 9.60 18.38
N VAL A 109 -7.97 8.72 17.50
CA VAL A 109 -8.80 7.86 16.64
C VAL A 109 -9.71 6.95 17.46
N PHE A 110 -9.18 6.33 18.55
CA PHE A 110 -9.99 5.53 19.47
C PHE A 110 -11.06 6.36 20.18
N VAL A 111 -10.72 7.56 20.63
CA VAL A 111 -11.68 8.48 21.28
C VAL A 111 -12.77 8.88 20.29
N LEU A 112 -12.45 9.21 19.05
CA LEU A 112 -13.43 9.55 18.02
C LEU A 112 -14.37 8.38 17.72
N ALA A 113 -13.83 7.17 17.55
CA ALA A 113 -14.64 5.97 17.35
C ALA A 113 -15.57 5.72 18.55
N TYR A 114 -15.06 5.88 19.78
CA TYR A 114 -15.87 5.78 20.98
C TYR A 114 -17.01 6.81 21.01
N VAL A 115 -16.72 8.09 20.72
CA VAL A 115 -17.73 9.16 20.69
C VAL A 115 -18.80 8.86 19.65
N PHE A 116 -18.42 8.40 18.44
CA PHE A 116 -19.40 8.03 17.42
C PHE A 116 -20.26 6.83 17.86
N SER A 117 -19.69 5.88 18.60
CA SER A 117 -20.44 4.72 19.11
C SER A 117 -21.46 5.04 20.20
N LEU A 118 -21.33 6.19 20.88
CA LEU A 118 -22.28 6.60 21.93
C LEU A 118 -23.70 6.83 21.39
N ARG A 119 -23.81 7.19 20.12
CA ARG A 119 -25.11 7.40 19.45
C ARG A 119 -25.78 6.11 18.99
N GLN A 120 -25.10 4.97 19.11
CA GLN A 120 -25.59 3.68 18.63
C GLN A 120 -26.01 2.80 19.81
N GLY A 121 -27.21 2.24 19.72
CA GLY A 121 -27.71 1.22 20.66
C GLY A 121 -27.05 -0.16 20.53
N VAL A 122 -26.24 -0.38 19.47
CA VAL A 122 -25.62 -1.69 19.15
C VAL A 122 -24.52 -2.06 20.14
N TYR A 123 -23.77 -1.07 20.65
CA TYR A 123 -22.70 -1.28 21.62
C TYR A 123 -23.18 -0.83 22.99
N GLY A 124 -23.88 -1.74 23.72
CA GLY A 124 -24.24 -1.53 25.13
C GLY A 124 -23.00 -1.64 26.03
N GLY A 125 -23.09 -1.11 27.26
CA GLY A 125 -22.07 -1.31 28.29
C GLY A 125 -21.00 -0.23 28.37
N GLY A 126 -19.89 -0.55 29.04
CA GLY A 126 -18.79 0.34 29.36
C GLY A 126 -17.80 0.59 28.24
N LEU A 127 -16.74 1.31 28.55
CA LEU A 127 -15.64 1.63 27.63
C LEU A 127 -15.01 0.38 27.00
N LEU A 128 -14.83 -0.67 27.80
CA LEU A 128 -14.20 -1.92 27.36
C LEU A 128 -15.07 -2.70 26.37
N ASP A 129 -16.38 -2.71 26.56
CA ASP A 129 -17.31 -3.41 25.65
C ASP A 129 -17.28 -2.79 24.25
N ARG A 130 -17.09 -1.46 24.18
CA ARG A 130 -17.01 -0.72 22.91
C ARG A 130 -15.70 -0.91 22.15
N ILE A 131 -14.69 -1.55 22.75
CA ILE A 131 -13.47 -1.97 22.02
C ILE A 131 -13.82 -3.00 20.93
N GLY A 132 -14.90 -3.75 21.08
CA GLY A 132 -15.44 -4.63 20.06
C GLY A 132 -15.75 -3.99 18.71
N ILE A 133 -15.88 -2.64 18.65
CA ILE A 133 -16.02 -1.88 17.38
C ILE A 133 -14.92 -2.23 16.37
N TRP A 134 -13.72 -2.49 16.85
CA TRP A 134 -12.56 -2.79 16.01
C TRP A 134 -12.51 -4.24 15.51
N ASN A 135 -13.44 -5.09 15.95
CA ASN A 135 -13.56 -6.50 15.54
C ASN A 135 -14.99 -6.78 15.06
N GLN A 136 -15.46 -6.04 14.08
CA GLN A 136 -16.83 -6.18 13.56
C GLN A 136 -17.01 -7.48 12.81
N THR A 137 -18.24 -8.02 12.91
CA THR A 137 -18.66 -9.20 12.14
C THR A 137 -18.57 -8.93 10.63
N GLY A 138 -18.03 -9.88 9.89
CA GLY A 138 -17.84 -9.76 8.44
C GLY A 138 -16.57 -9.04 8.02
N THR A 139 -15.73 -8.60 8.97
CA THR A 139 -14.40 -8.06 8.66
C THR A 139 -13.30 -9.11 8.80
N ASP A 140 -12.20 -8.95 8.07
CA ASP A 140 -11.04 -9.85 8.12
C ASP A 140 -10.45 -10.00 9.54
N SER A 141 -10.74 -9.06 10.46
CA SER A 141 -10.19 -9.07 11.82
C SER A 141 -10.57 -10.34 12.60
N GLN A 142 -11.82 -10.80 12.47
CA GLN A 142 -12.25 -12.05 13.11
C GLN A 142 -11.46 -13.25 12.61
N HIS A 143 -11.22 -13.33 11.30
CA HIS A 143 -10.44 -14.42 10.68
C HIS A 143 -9.00 -14.45 11.21
N TYR A 144 -8.34 -13.31 11.31
CA TYR A 144 -7.00 -13.22 11.88
C TYR A 144 -6.95 -13.64 13.35
N LEU A 145 -7.95 -13.26 14.15
CA LEU A 145 -8.02 -13.65 15.58
C LEU A 145 -8.29 -15.15 15.72
N THR A 146 -9.19 -15.72 14.90
CA THR A 146 -9.45 -17.18 14.87
C THR A 146 -8.19 -17.96 14.50
N ILE A 147 -7.42 -17.54 13.50
CA ILE A 147 -6.15 -18.17 13.16
C ILE A 147 -5.13 -18.02 14.30
N ALA A 148 -5.09 -16.87 14.96
CA ALA A 148 -4.20 -16.67 16.10
C ALA A 148 -4.54 -17.63 17.26
N GLU A 149 -5.80 -17.92 17.48
CA GLU A 149 -6.28 -18.83 18.53
C GLU A 149 -6.12 -20.30 18.16
N ASN A 150 -6.64 -20.70 17.02
CA ASN A 150 -6.78 -22.11 16.64
C ASN A 150 -5.68 -22.62 15.70
N GLY A 151 -4.98 -21.72 14.99
CA GLY A 151 -4.09 -22.07 13.89
C GLY A 151 -4.87 -22.36 12.60
N TYR A 152 -4.18 -22.92 11.60
CA TYR A 152 -4.82 -23.40 10.39
C TYR A 152 -5.31 -24.82 10.54
N VAL A 153 -6.51 -25.08 10.02
CA VAL A 153 -7.13 -26.40 9.96
C VAL A 153 -7.47 -26.76 8.51
N ASN A 154 -7.67 -28.04 8.22
CA ASN A 154 -8.02 -28.52 6.87
C ASN A 154 -9.46 -29.07 6.77
N THR A 155 -10.26 -28.93 7.82
CA THR A 155 -11.65 -29.39 7.90
C THR A 155 -12.57 -28.31 8.43
N GLY A 156 -13.88 -28.46 8.21
CA GLY A 156 -14.87 -27.45 8.62
C GLY A 156 -14.75 -26.14 7.81
N ASP A 157 -15.46 -25.11 8.22
CA ASP A 157 -15.45 -23.80 7.52
C ASP A 157 -14.15 -23.03 7.76
N ASP A 158 -13.50 -23.24 8.89
CA ASP A 158 -12.22 -22.60 9.20
C ASP A 158 -11.07 -23.04 8.28
N ARG A 159 -11.22 -24.14 7.46
CA ARG A 159 -10.26 -24.50 6.42
C ARG A 159 -10.03 -23.37 5.41
N LEU A 160 -11.06 -22.55 5.19
CA LEU A 160 -11.03 -21.43 4.27
C LEU A 160 -10.07 -20.33 4.74
N LEU A 161 -9.77 -20.24 6.03
CA LEU A 161 -8.91 -19.21 6.61
C LEU A 161 -7.45 -19.30 6.16
N ILE A 162 -7.07 -20.37 5.45
CA ILE A 162 -5.72 -20.50 4.86
C ILE A 162 -5.39 -19.39 3.87
N VAL A 163 -6.38 -18.66 3.33
CA VAL A 163 -6.19 -17.50 2.43
C VAL A 163 -5.53 -16.29 3.13
N PHE A 164 -5.62 -16.23 4.46
CA PHE A 164 -4.99 -15.19 5.26
C PHE A 164 -3.57 -15.61 5.64
N LEU A 165 -2.57 -14.78 5.36
CA LEU A 165 -1.15 -15.13 5.56
C LEU A 165 -0.77 -15.13 7.07
N PRO A 166 0.19 -15.99 7.47
CA PRO A 166 0.35 -16.38 8.87
C PRO A 166 1.11 -15.41 9.77
N LEU A 167 1.92 -14.46 9.24
CA LEU A 167 2.81 -13.68 10.11
C LEU A 167 2.07 -12.83 11.13
N TYR A 168 0.97 -12.18 10.71
CA TYR A 168 0.18 -11.35 11.62
C TYR A 168 -0.50 -12.18 12.74
N PRO A 169 -1.22 -13.27 12.45
CA PRO A 169 -1.76 -14.15 13.49
C PRO A 169 -0.70 -14.72 14.45
N ILE A 170 0.49 -15.05 13.94
CA ILE A 170 1.61 -15.52 14.78
C ILE A 170 2.00 -14.46 15.80
N LEU A 171 2.13 -13.19 15.38
CA LEU A 171 2.45 -12.10 16.30
C LEU A 171 1.32 -11.88 17.32
N VAL A 172 0.06 -11.91 16.89
CA VAL A 172 -1.09 -11.81 17.79
C VAL A 172 -1.05 -12.92 18.85
N ARG A 173 -0.77 -14.17 18.46
CA ARG A 173 -0.61 -15.30 19.39
C ARG A 173 0.54 -15.08 20.37
N ILE A 174 1.69 -14.57 19.91
CA ILE A 174 2.83 -14.27 20.79
C ILE A 174 2.44 -13.24 21.85
N PHE A 175 1.80 -12.13 21.44
CA PHE A 175 1.38 -11.11 22.40
C PHE A 175 0.21 -11.54 23.28
N ASN A 176 -0.55 -12.58 22.88
CA ASN A 176 -1.60 -13.14 23.72
C ASN A 176 -1.05 -13.79 25.02
N TYR A 177 0.22 -14.24 25.04
CA TYR A 177 0.87 -14.67 26.28
C TYR A 177 1.02 -13.54 27.31
N ILE A 178 0.98 -12.26 26.86
CA ILE A 178 1.07 -11.08 27.74
C ILE A 178 -0.33 -10.60 28.14
N PHE A 179 -1.23 -10.45 27.15
CA PHE A 179 -2.54 -9.80 27.36
C PHE A 179 -3.66 -10.77 27.71
N ASN A 180 -3.46 -12.07 27.49
CA ASN A 180 -4.47 -13.12 27.68
C ASN A 180 -5.84 -12.78 27.03
N ASN A 181 -5.80 -12.08 25.90
CA ASN A 181 -6.96 -11.68 25.10
C ASN A 181 -6.53 -11.42 23.67
N TYR A 182 -7.04 -12.18 22.70
CA TYR A 182 -6.64 -12.09 21.29
C TYR A 182 -7.00 -10.75 20.65
N LEU A 183 -8.17 -10.17 20.99
CA LEU A 183 -8.56 -8.85 20.49
C LEU A 183 -7.59 -7.76 20.96
N THR A 184 -7.29 -7.72 22.24
CA THR A 184 -6.31 -6.77 22.81
C THR A 184 -4.94 -6.94 22.18
N SER A 185 -4.49 -8.19 22.01
CA SER A 185 -3.22 -8.52 21.37
C SER A 185 -3.17 -8.04 19.91
N GLY A 186 -4.23 -8.27 19.15
CA GLY A 186 -4.35 -7.81 17.76
C GLY A 186 -4.34 -6.27 17.65
N LEU A 187 -5.11 -5.60 18.51
CA LEU A 187 -5.11 -4.13 18.60
C LEU A 187 -3.72 -3.59 18.95
N PHE A 188 -3.04 -4.20 19.91
CA PHE A 188 -1.68 -3.81 20.29
C PHE A 188 -0.71 -3.94 19.12
N VAL A 189 -0.66 -5.11 18.47
CA VAL A 189 0.23 -5.36 17.32
C VAL A 189 -0.04 -4.35 16.21
N SER A 190 -1.32 -4.15 15.83
CA SER A 190 -1.68 -3.23 14.75
C SER A 190 -1.27 -1.79 15.06
N ASN A 191 -1.56 -1.29 16.25
CA ASN A 191 -1.30 0.12 16.58
C ASN A 191 0.19 0.40 16.82
N VAL A 192 0.93 -0.53 17.42
CA VAL A 192 2.39 -0.42 17.56
C VAL A 192 3.05 -0.43 16.18
N CYS A 193 2.68 -1.37 15.30
CA CYS A 193 3.20 -1.41 13.92
C CYS A 193 2.89 -0.12 13.16
N TRP A 194 1.69 0.44 13.32
CA TRP A 194 1.33 1.69 12.65
C TRP A 194 2.16 2.88 13.13
N VAL A 195 2.39 3.03 14.44
CA VAL A 195 3.23 4.11 15.00
C VAL A 195 4.64 4.04 14.44
N PHE A 196 5.24 2.86 14.40
CA PHE A 196 6.56 2.68 13.80
C PHE A 196 6.55 2.86 12.29
N ALA A 197 5.49 2.42 11.58
CA ALA A 197 5.32 2.66 10.15
C ALA A 197 5.29 4.16 9.84
N ALA A 198 4.53 4.95 10.59
CA ALA A 198 4.46 6.39 10.43
C ALA A 198 5.82 7.08 10.70
N TYR A 199 6.57 6.61 11.68
CA TYR A 199 7.92 7.09 11.94
C TYR A 199 8.88 6.76 10.77
N VAL A 200 8.88 5.50 10.29
CA VAL A 200 9.73 5.09 9.15
C VAL A 200 9.32 5.81 7.88
N PHE A 201 8.03 6.05 7.67
CA PHE A 201 7.52 6.85 6.56
C PHE A 201 8.07 8.29 6.60
N TYR A 202 8.09 8.93 7.77
CA TYR A 202 8.67 10.25 7.94
C TYR A 202 10.18 10.25 7.61
N GLU A 203 10.92 9.27 8.11
CA GLU A 203 12.35 9.11 7.81
C GLU A 203 12.59 8.84 6.30
N LEU A 204 11.73 8.05 5.66
CA LEU A 204 11.78 7.81 4.22
C LEU A 204 11.51 9.11 3.43
N ALA A 205 10.51 9.88 3.82
CA ALA A 205 10.19 11.17 3.20
C ALA A 205 11.35 12.17 3.33
N LEU A 206 12.05 12.18 4.46
CA LEU A 206 13.25 13.03 4.68
C LEU A 206 14.42 12.69 3.76
N LEU A 207 14.44 11.54 3.10
CA LEU A 207 15.46 11.21 2.10
C LEU A 207 15.27 11.99 0.78
N ASP A 208 14.04 12.42 0.50
CA ASP A 208 13.66 13.03 -0.78
C ASP A 208 13.20 14.49 -0.64
N THR A 209 12.86 14.95 0.57
CA THR A 209 12.34 16.31 0.80
C THR A 209 12.87 16.94 2.10
N ASP A 210 12.60 18.22 2.29
CA ASP A 210 12.93 18.91 3.53
C ASP A 210 11.98 18.48 4.69
N ARG A 211 12.30 18.95 5.91
CA ARG A 211 11.49 18.65 7.10
C ARG A 211 10.03 19.08 6.96
N ARG A 212 9.77 20.22 6.27
CA ARG A 212 8.39 20.71 6.08
C ARG A 212 7.61 19.79 5.12
N GLY A 213 8.24 19.38 4.03
CA GLY A 213 7.68 18.43 3.08
C GLY A 213 7.42 17.07 3.71
N ALA A 214 8.38 16.55 4.49
CA ALA A 214 8.23 15.28 5.20
C ALA A 214 7.09 15.32 6.24
N MET A 215 6.98 16.40 7.03
CA MET A 215 5.87 16.57 7.98
C MET A 215 4.52 16.72 7.28
N ARG A 216 4.49 17.38 6.11
CA ARG A 216 3.26 17.48 5.31
C ARG A 216 2.84 16.12 4.76
N ALA A 217 3.77 15.33 4.22
CA ALA A 217 3.50 13.97 3.79
C ALA A 217 3.01 13.07 4.96
N LEU A 218 3.67 13.17 6.12
CA LEU A 218 3.27 12.43 7.33
C LEU A 218 1.85 12.82 7.79
N LYS A 219 1.50 14.10 7.72
CA LYS A 219 0.13 14.54 8.00
C LYS A 219 -0.88 13.79 7.13
N TYR A 220 -0.66 13.73 5.80
CA TYR A 220 -1.56 12.97 4.92
C TYR A 220 -1.53 11.47 5.18
N PHE A 221 -0.38 10.90 5.49
CA PHE A 221 -0.29 9.50 5.92
C PHE A 221 -1.21 9.21 7.12
N CYS A 222 -1.29 10.13 8.08
CA CYS A 222 -2.16 10.00 9.24
C CYS A 222 -3.65 10.18 8.93
N ILE A 223 -4.00 11.16 8.09
CA ILE A 223 -5.39 11.59 7.86
C ILE A 223 -6.01 11.10 6.55
N LEU A 224 -5.34 10.22 5.78
CA LEU A 224 -6.00 9.55 4.66
C LEU A 224 -7.30 8.89 5.15
N PRO A 225 -8.42 9.02 4.42
CA PRO A 225 -9.75 8.67 4.93
C PRO A 225 -9.87 7.25 5.51
N ALA A 226 -9.16 6.25 4.96
CA ALA A 226 -9.18 4.88 5.45
C ALA A 226 -8.07 4.54 6.46
N SER A 227 -7.24 5.50 6.89
CA SER A 227 -6.09 5.22 7.78
C SER A 227 -6.50 4.78 9.20
N PHE A 228 -7.72 5.02 9.62
CA PHE A 228 -8.24 4.52 10.90
C PHE A 228 -8.39 2.99 10.90
N LEU A 229 -8.66 2.35 9.75
CA LEU A 229 -8.77 0.89 9.64
C LEU A 229 -7.50 0.16 10.11
N PHE A 230 -6.36 0.82 10.06
CA PHE A 230 -5.12 0.28 10.61
C PHE A 230 -5.09 0.21 12.13
N SER A 231 -6.14 0.67 12.84
CA SER A 231 -6.35 0.39 14.25
C SER A 231 -6.91 -1.00 14.50
N SER A 232 -7.70 -1.53 13.58
CA SER A 232 -8.31 -2.86 13.69
C SER A 232 -7.27 -3.98 13.69
N PRO A 233 -7.59 -5.17 14.23
CA PRO A 233 -6.71 -6.33 14.22
C PRO A 233 -6.54 -6.91 12.81
N LEU A 234 -5.88 -6.15 11.93
CA LEU A 234 -5.64 -6.46 10.53
C LEU A 234 -4.13 -6.52 10.24
N SER A 235 -3.75 -7.32 9.26
CA SER A 235 -2.36 -7.45 8.84
C SER A 235 -1.78 -6.19 8.17
N ASP A 236 -2.63 -5.19 7.87
CA ASP A 236 -2.28 -4.00 7.09
C ASP A 236 -1.20 -3.14 7.74
N SER A 237 -1.29 -2.89 9.05
CA SER A 237 -0.29 -2.09 9.79
C SER A 237 1.08 -2.74 9.82
N LEU A 238 1.14 -4.05 10.03
CA LEU A 238 2.37 -4.83 9.98
C LEU A 238 2.96 -4.84 8.57
N PHE A 239 2.14 -5.09 7.56
CA PHE A 239 2.55 -5.04 6.16
C PHE A 239 3.11 -3.67 5.77
N LEU A 240 2.45 -2.59 6.17
CA LEU A 240 2.88 -1.22 5.89
C LEU A 240 4.22 -0.92 6.55
N LEU A 241 4.42 -1.31 7.81
CA LEU A 241 5.70 -1.17 8.52
C LEU A 241 6.83 -1.90 7.80
N LEU A 242 6.61 -3.18 7.46
CA LEU A 242 7.60 -4.01 6.79
C LEU A 242 7.91 -3.48 5.38
N SER A 243 6.89 -3.02 4.64
CA SER A 243 7.07 -2.42 3.31
C SER A 243 7.92 -1.15 3.37
N LEU A 244 7.64 -0.26 4.31
CA LEU A 244 8.39 0.98 4.52
C LEU A 244 9.82 0.70 4.98
N LEU A 245 10.03 -0.25 5.90
CA LEU A 245 11.36 -0.67 6.34
C LEU A 245 12.17 -1.29 5.19
N CYS A 246 11.54 -2.10 4.33
CA CYS A 246 12.19 -2.68 3.16
C CYS A 246 12.68 -1.57 2.22
N VAL A 247 11.80 -0.66 1.81
CA VAL A 247 12.15 0.45 0.93
C VAL A 247 13.18 1.38 1.57
N TYR A 248 13.04 1.72 2.84
CA TYR A 248 14.01 2.53 3.57
C TYR A 248 15.39 1.86 3.63
N SER A 249 15.45 0.55 3.88
CA SER A 249 16.70 -0.23 3.90
C SER A 249 17.37 -0.25 2.53
N VAL A 250 16.61 -0.44 1.45
CA VAL A 250 17.11 -0.31 0.07
C VAL A 250 17.74 1.08 -0.15
N ARG A 251 17.01 2.13 0.25
CA ARG A 251 17.46 3.53 0.12
C ARG A 251 18.71 3.85 0.93
N LYS A 252 18.93 3.13 2.03
CA LYS A 252 20.16 3.21 2.86
C LYS A 252 21.25 2.26 2.39
N ASN A 253 21.08 1.55 1.28
CA ASN A 253 22.00 0.52 0.75
C ASN A 253 22.22 -0.68 1.70
N LEU A 254 21.22 -0.98 2.56
CA LEU A 254 21.21 -2.11 3.48
C LEU A 254 20.41 -3.27 2.84
N TYR A 255 20.86 -3.76 1.68
CA TYR A 255 20.14 -4.76 0.88
C TYR A 255 19.87 -6.08 1.62
N PRO A 256 20.80 -6.63 2.43
CA PRO A 256 20.51 -7.83 3.23
C PRO A 256 19.34 -7.61 4.19
N LEU A 257 19.29 -6.47 4.88
CA LEU A 257 18.18 -6.11 5.75
C LEU A 257 16.88 -5.93 4.94
N ALA A 258 16.96 -5.29 3.77
CA ALA A 258 15.81 -5.13 2.88
C ALA A 258 15.24 -6.48 2.43
N GLY A 259 16.11 -7.45 2.13
CA GLY A 259 15.71 -8.81 1.78
C GLY A 259 14.97 -9.50 2.91
N VAL A 260 15.52 -9.47 4.14
CA VAL A 260 14.90 -10.08 5.32
C VAL A 260 13.56 -9.43 5.65
N VAL A 261 13.50 -8.10 5.69
CA VAL A 261 12.25 -7.40 5.99
C VAL A 261 11.21 -7.59 4.88
N GLY A 262 11.66 -7.60 3.62
CA GLY A 262 10.79 -7.87 2.47
C GLY A 262 10.25 -9.31 2.45
N PHE A 263 11.03 -10.30 2.92
CA PHE A 263 10.57 -11.67 3.17
C PHE A 263 9.38 -11.68 4.12
N PHE A 264 9.50 -11.00 5.25
CA PHE A 264 8.39 -10.91 6.20
C PHE A 264 7.20 -10.11 5.67
N ALA A 265 7.42 -9.09 4.83
CA ALA A 265 6.33 -8.38 4.16
C ALA A 265 5.55 -9.30 3.22
N ALA A 266 6.23 -10.12 2.40
CA ALA A 266 5.61 -11.10 1.52
C ALA A 266 4.95 -12.27 2.28
N PHE A 267 5.44 -12.60 3.48
CA PHE A 267 4.85 -13.59 4.38
C PHE A 267 3.69 -13.02 5.22
N THR A 268 3.49 -11.67 5.19
CA THR A 268 2.35 -11.00 5.84
C THR A 268 1.18 -10.83 4.89
N ARG A 269 1.44 -10.43 3.63
CA ARG A 269 0.43 -10.22 2.58
C ARG A 269 1.04 -10.48 1.20
N MET A 270 0.28 -11.08 0.30
CA MET A 270 0.75 -11.39 -1.06
C MET A 270 1.34 -10.18 -1.80
N PRO A 271 0.79 -8.95 -1.71
CA PRO A 271 1.40 -7.78 -2.34
C PRO A 271 2.82 -7.44 -1.85
N GLY A 272 3.29 -8.05 -0.77
CA GLY A 272 4.67 -7.90 -0.30
C GLY A 272 5.73 -8.34 -1.32
N ILE A 273 5.42 -9.30 -2.19
CA ILE A 273 6.31 -9.70 -3.29
C ILE A 273 6.60 -8.53 -4.25
N LEU A 274 5.67 -7.60 -4.39
CA LEU A 274 5.83 -6.44 -5.29
C LEU A 274 6.97 -5.51 -4.86
N LEU A 275 7.41 -5.58 -3.60
CA LEU A 275 8.59 -4.83 -3.12
C LEU A 275 9.89 -5.25 -3.81
N PHE A 276 9.92 -6.46 -4.39
CA PHE A 276 11.07 -6.94 -5.14
C PHE A 276 11.39 -6.02 -6.34
N ALA A 277 10.37 -5.55 -7.07
CA ALA A 277 10.56 -4.70 -8.24
C ALA A 277 11.23 -3.35 -7.93
N PRO A 278 10.72 -2.50 -7.01
CA PRO A 278 11.39 -1.26 -6.65
C PRO A 278 12.77 -1.49 -6.01
N ALA A 279 12.97 -2.58 -5.27
CA ALA A 279 14.27 -2.92 -4.70
C ALA A 279 15.29 -3.27 -5.80
N CYS A 280 14.91 -4.07 -6.79
CA CYS A 280 15.72 -4.35 -7.98
C CYS A 280 15.97 -3.09 -8.80
N PHE A 281 14.95 -2.24 -8.97
CA PHE A 281 15.08 -0.98 -9.68
C PHE A 281 16.19 -0.10 -9.08
N GLU A 282 16.21 0.04 -7.75
CA GLU A 282 17.26 0.79 -7.04
C GLU A 282 18.64 0.13 -7.16
N LEU A 283 18.72 -1.19 -7.03
CA LEU A 283 19.98 -1.93 -7.15
C LEU A 283 20.57 -1.82 -8.56
N VAL A 284 19.73 -1.99 -9.58
CA VAL A 284 20.17 -1.86 -10.99
C VAL A 284 20.64 -0.43 -11.25
N GLY A 285 19.90 0.58 -10.81
CA GLY A 285 20.32 1.98 -10.93
C GLY A 285 21.71 2.22 -10.31
N LYS A 286 21.93 1.68 -9.10
CA LYS A 286 23.23 1.75 -8.43
C LYS A 286 24.33 1.05 -9.22
N ILE A 287 24.08 -0.17 -9.72
CA ILE A 287 25.06 -0.92 -10.53
C ILE A 287 25.42 -0.14 -11.78
N VAL A 288 24.42 0.36 -12.52
CA VAL A 288 24.63 1.16 -13.74
C VAL A 288 25.48 2.39 -13.47
N HIS A 289 25.23 3.06 -12.34
CA HIS A 289 25.93 4.27 -11.97
C HIS A 289 27.38 4.02 -11.50
N GLU A 290 27.60 3.00 -10.66
CA GLU A 290 28.92 2.70 -10.07
C GLU A 290 29.83 1.89 -11.04
N ARG A 291 29.24 1.14 -12.00
CA ARG A 291 29.96 0.23 -12.91
C ARG A 291 31.13 0.88 -13.66
N PRO A 292 31.01 2.07 -14.27
CA PRO A 292 32.11 2.64 -15.05
C PRO A 292 33.39 2.82 -14.25
N ALA A 293 33.26 3.19 -12.95
CA ALA A 293 34.38 3.44 -12.06
C ALA A 293 34.92 2.17 -11.37
N ARG A 294 34.07 1.15 -11.16
CA ARG A 294 34.37 -0.01 -10.29
C ARG A 294 34.31 -1.37 -10.96
N PHE A 295 34.14 -1.41 -12.28
CA PHE A 295 33.97 -2.69 -13.00
C PHE A 295 35.13 -3.68 -12.81
N ARG A 296 36.37 -3.20 -12.57
CA ARG A 296 37.55 -4.04 -12.30
C ARG A 296 37.68 -4.48 -10.84
N ASP A 297 36.93 -3.89 -9.93
CA ASP A 297 36.98 -4.23 -8.51
C ASP A 297 36.18 -5.51 -8.24
N VAL A 298 36.89 -6.58 -7.90
CA VAL A 298 36.31 -7.88 -7.57
C VAL A 298 35.45 -7.82 -6.30
N ARG A 299 35.88 -7.05 -5.28
CA ARG A 299 35.10 -6.89 -4.04
C ARG A 299 33.77 -6.20 -4.30
N TRP A 300 33.75 -5.21 -5.17
CA TRP A 300 32.53 -4.56 -5.58
C TRP A 300 31.56 -5.52 -6.28
N LYS A 301 32.06 -6.37 -7.19
CA LYS A 301 31.25 -7.39 -7.87
C LYS A 301 30.59 -8.34 -6.87
N TRP A 302 31.36 -8.90 -5.95
CA TRP A 302 30.83 -9.79 -4.91
C TRP A 302 29.79 -9.07 -4.03
N LYS A 303 30.03 -7.81 -3.67
CA LYS A 303 29.06 -7.01 -2.93
C LYS A 303 27.76 -6.83 -3.70
N MET A 304 27.81 -6.52 -5.01
CA MET A 304 26.59 -6.35 -5.82
C MET A 304 25.86 -7.68 -6.00
N THR A 305 26.58 -8.76 -6.21
CA THR A 305 26.01 -10.12 -6.29
C THR A 305 25.34 -10.49 -4.95
N GLY A 306 26.00 -10.28 -3.82
CA GLY A 306 25.41 -10.52 -2.49
C GLY A 306 24.14 -9.69 -2.25
N ASN A 307 24.15 -8.42 -2.67
CA ASN A 307 22.98 -7.57 -2.60
C ASN A 307 21.82 -8.12 -3.46
N ALA A 308 22.11 -8.57 -4.69
CA ALA A 308 21.10 -9.16 -5.58
C ALA A 308 20.54 -10.45 -5.00
N LEU A 309 21.39 -11.34 -4.49
CA LEU A 309 20.96 -12.59 -3.83
C LEU A 309 20.11 -12.32 -2.60
N SER A 310 20.46 -11.32 -1.79
CA SER A 310 19.67 -10.99 -0.61
C SER A 310 18.26 -10.48 -0.95
N LEU A 311 18.07 -9.82 -2.08
CA LEU A 311 16.74 -9.41 -2.53
C LEU A 311 15.85 -10.60 -2.92
N LEU A 312 16.43 -11.76 -3.28
CA LEU A 312 15.65 -12.99 -3.55
C LEU A 312 14.94 -13.52 -2.30
N LEU A 313 15.31 -13.05 -1.10
CA LEU A 313 14.56 -13.34 0.11
C LEU A 313 13.13 -12.78 0.06
N ILE A 314 12.88 -11.68 -0.68
CA ILE A 314 11.54 -11.10 -0.79
C ILE A 314 10.54 -12.10 -1.36
N PRO A 315 10.73 -12.68 -2.56
CA PRO A 315 9.82 -13.71 -3.06
C PRO A 315 9.85 -15.01 -2.24
N ALA A 316 10.94 -15.31 -1.53
CA ALA A 316 11.01 -16.48 -0.65
C ALA A 316 9.97 -16.43 0.49
N GLY A 317 9.55 -15.24 0.94
CA GLY A 317 8.47 -15.10 1.91
C GLY A 317 7.13 -15.64 1.38
N LEU A 318 6.82 -15.43 0.11
CA LEU A 318 5.65 -16.03 -0.53
C LEU A 318 5.83 -17.55 -0.69
N LEU A 319 7.03 -18.02 -1.05
CA LEU A 319 7.31 -19.47 -1.15
C LEU A 319 7.10 -20.17 0.20
N LEU A 320 7.47 -19.55 1.32
CA LEU A 320 7.17 -20.09 2.64
C LEU A 320 5.65 -20.19 2.87
N TYR A 321 4.87 -19.20 2.46
CA TYR A 321 3.42 -19.29 2.56
C TYR A 321 2.83 -20.40 1.68
N LEU A 322 3.34 -20.61 0.46
CA LEU A 322 2.95 -21.76 -0.38
C LEU A 322 3.29 -23.10 0.29
N TYR A 323 4.43 -23.17 0.97
CA TYR A 323 4.80 -24.35 1.76
C TYR A 323 3.83 -24.58 2.95
N VAL A 324 3.41 -23.51 3.65
CA VAL A 324 2.37 -23.63 4.71
C VAL A 324 1.06 -24.16 4.11
N ASN A 325 0.60 -23.65 2.96
CA ASN A 325 -0.56 -24.19 2.26
C ASN A 325 -0.41 -25.69 2.01
N TYR A 326 0.74 -26.10 1.43
CA TYR A 326 1.01 -27.51 1.16
C TYR A 326 0.99 -28.36 2.43
N ARG A 327 1.58 -27.89 3.52
CA ARG A 327 1.61 -28.63 4.79
C ARG A 327 0.24 -28.81 5.43
N VAL A 328 -0.67 -27.83 5.27
CA VAL A 328 -2.01 -27.87 5.87
C VAL A 328 -3.00 -28.61 4.98
N THR A 329 -2.96 -28.39 3.65
CA THR A 329 -4.01 -28.84 2.74
C THR A 329 -3.56 -29.91 1.75
N GLY A 330 -2.26 -30.22 1.68
CA GLY A 330 -1.68 -31.09 0.64
C GLY A 330 -1.50 -30.41 -0.72
N ASN A 331 -1.95 -29.14 -0.88
CA ASN A 331 -1.84 -28.39 -2.13
C ASN A 331 -1.29 -26.99 -1.85
N ALA A 332 -0.15 -26.65 -2.48
CA ALA A 332 0.52 -25.36 -2.30
C ALA A 332 -0.30 -24.14 -2.76
N THR A 333 -1.27 -24.35 -3.65
CA THR A 333 -2.11 -23.30 -4.24
C THR A 333 -3.56 -23.36 -3.81
N MET A 334 -3.91 -24.14 -2.78
CA MET A 334 -5.29 -24.30 -2.30
C MET A 334 -5.94 -22.96 -1.96
N PHE A 335 -5.18 -21.99 -1.44
CA PHE A 335 -5.68 -20.67 -1.15
C PHE A 335 -6.30 -19.97 -2.38
N LEU A 336 -5.78 -20.20 -3.60
CA LEU A 336 -6.36 -19.65 -4.84
C LEU A 336 -7.73 -20.25 -5.13
N THR A 337 -7.89 -21.55 -4.91
CA THR A 337 -9.16 -22.26 -5.06
C THR A 337 -10.19 -21.68 -4.07
N TYR A 338 -9.84 -21.60 -2.80
CA TYR A 338 -10.74 -21.08 -1.79
C TYR A 338 -11.05 -19.58 -1.99
N GLN A 339 -10.05 -18.79 -2.42
CA GLN A 339 -10.26 -17.38 -2.77
C GLN A 339 -11.28 -17.22 -3.90
N SER A 340 -11.20 -18.07 -4.93
CA SER A 340 -12.12 -18.04 -6.06
C SER A 340 -13.51 -18.53 -5.70
N GLU A 341 -13.61 -19.68 -5.03
CA GLU A 341 -14.89 -20.34 -4.77
C GLU A 341 -15.71 -19.66 -3.67
N HIS A 342 -15.04 -19.16 -2.63
CA HIS A 342 -15.70 -18.63 -1.44
C HIS A 342 -15.74 -17.08 -1.40
N TRP A 343 -14.65 -16.43 -1.77
CA TRP A 343 -14.60 -14.95 -1.82
C TRP A 343 -14.85 -14.38 -3.21
N HIS A 344 -15.10 -15.23 -4.23
CA HIS A 344 -15.30 -14.84 -5.63
C HIS A 344 -14.19 -13.93 -6.16
N GLN A 345 -13.00 -14.04 -5.59
CA GLN A 345 -11.87 -13.16 -5.85
C GLN A 345 -10.76 -13.90 -6.61
N GLN A 346 -10.43 -13.36 -7.77
CA GLN A 346 -9.33 -13.79 -8.63
C GLN A 346 -8.52 -12.56 -9.07
N LEU A 347 -7.32 -12.79 -9.60
CA LEU A 347 -6.56 -11.75 -10.25
C LEU A 347 -7.17 -11.44 -11.62
N GLY A 348 -7.65 -10.24 -11.80
CA GLY A 348 -8.21 -9.71 -13.04
C GLY A 348 -7.52 -8.40 -13.43
N TRP A 349 -8.24 -7.59 -14.18
CA TRP A 349 -7.77 -6.29 -14.65
C TRP A 349 -8.40 -5.17 -13.84
N PHE A 350 -7.61 -4.21 -13.35
CA PHE A 350 -8.09 -3.12 -12.51
C PHE A 350 -9.22 -2.29 -13.16
N PHE A 351 -9.23 -2.15 -14.48
CA PHE A 351 -10.31 -1.47 -15.19
C PHE A 351 -11.61 -2.31 -15.22
N ALA A 352 -11.50 -3.64 -15.31
CA ALA A 352 -12.66 -4.53 -15.20
C ALA A 352 -13.26 -4.49 -13.78
N SER A 353 -12.41 -4.55 -12.75
CA SER A 353 -12.86 -4.41 -11.35
C SER A 353 -13.53 -3.05 -11.11
N ASN A 354 -13.04 -1.99 -11.75
CA ASN A 354 -13.66 -0.67 -11.70
C ASN A 354 -15.06 -0.68 -12.35
N ALA A 355 -15.22 -1.34 -13.50
CA ALA A 355 -16.54 -1.49 -14.13
C ALA A 355 -17.52 -2.23 -13.22
N THR A 356 -17.10 -3.33 -12.60
CA THR A 356 -17.92 -4.08 -11.64
C THR A 356 -18.34 -3.23 -10.43
N ILE A 357 -17.45 -2.40 -9.89
CA ILE A 357 -17.81 -1.48 -8.79
C ILE A 357 -18.87 -0.48 -9.25
N VAL A 358 -18.74 0.09 -10.45
CA VAL A 358 -19.71 1.05 -10.98
C VAL A 358 -21.04 0.38 -11.29
N GLU A 359 -21.03 -0.84 -11.78
CA GLU A 359 -22.25 -1.62 -12.01
C GLU A 359 -22.99 -1.86 -10.69
N ASN A 360 -22.30 -2.33 -9.65
CA ASN A 360 -22.87 -2.50 -8.32
C ASN A 360 -23.33 -1.17 -7.71
N LEU A 361 -22.61 -0.07 -7.95
CA LEU A 361 -23.00 1.26 -7.49
C LEU A 361 -24.34 1.67 -8.13
N THR A 362 -24.49 1.47 -9.44
CA THR A 362 -25.72 1.85 -10.16
C THR A 362 -26.91 0.98 -9.79
N THR A 363 -26.71 -0.31 -9.54
CA THR A 363 -27.78 -1.23 -9.12
C THR A 363 -28.17 -1.02 -7.65
N THR A 364 -27.23 -0.68 -6.78
CA THR A 364 -27.47 -0.49 -5.33
C THR A 364 -27.97 0.92 -4.99
N PHE A 365 -27.92 1.86 -5.95
CA PHE A 365 -28.19 3.29 -5.69
C PHE A 365 -29.55 3.58 -5.04
N ALA A 366 -30.59 2.85 -5.41
CA ALA A 366 -31.94 3.03 -4.87
C ALA A 366 -32.23 2.17 -3.63
N ASP A 367 -31.52 1.05 -3.44
CA ASP A 367 -31.95 -0.02 -2.55
C ASP A 367 -31.21 -0.04 -1.19
N ASN A 368 -29.95 0.35 -1.17
CA ASN A 368 -29.12 0.27 0.04
C ASN A 368 -28.16 1.46 0.21
N THR A 369 -28.65 2.51 0.85
CA THR A 369 -27.88 3.73 1.12
C THR A 369 -26.61 3.47 1.95
N GLN A 370 -26.64 2.51 2.89
CA GLN A 370 -25.47 2.20 3.73
C GLN A 370 -24.35 1.56 2.89
N MET A 371 -24.71 0.61 2.02
CA MET A 371 -23.75 -0.03 1.13
C MET A 371 -23.21 0.95 0.08
N LEU A 372 -24.07 1.85 -0.41
CA LEU A 372 -23.68 2.90 -1.35
C LEU A 372 -22.57 3.80 -0.77
N TRP A 373 -22.80 4.36 0.43
CA TRP A 373 -21.89 5.33 1.05
C TRP A 373 -20.73 4.70 1.84
N GLY A 374 -20.92 3.47 2.35
CA GLY A 374 -19.87 2.76 3.07
C GLY A 374 -18.92 2.00 2.16
N LEU A 375 -19.38 1.50 1.02
CA LEU A 375 -18.63 0.61 0.15
C LEU A 375 -18.39 1.18 -1.25
N TRP A 376 -19.44 1.34 -2.08
CA TRP A 376 -19.24 1.57 -3.52
C TRP A 376 -18.68 2.95 -3.85
N ILE A 377 -19.21 4.04 -3.25
CA ILE A 377 -18.69 5.41 -3.48
C ILE A 377 -17.24 5.54 -2.99
N PRO A 378 -16.88 5.13 -1.77
CA PRO A 378 -15.48 5.18 -1.33
C PRO A 378 -14.54 4.39 -2.24
N ASN A 379 -14.93 3.20 -2.70
CA ASN A 379 -14.10 2.41 -3.60
C ASN A 379 -13.80 3.16 -4.91
N ILE A 380 -14.84 3.66 -5.60
CA ILE A 380 -14.64 4.35 -6.89
C ILE A 380 -13.87 5.65 -6.72
N VAL A 381 -14.15 6.43 -5.67
CA VAL A 381 -13.46 7.69 -5.38
C VAL A 381 -11.96 7.43 -5.13
N TYR A 382 -11.62 6.41 -4.34
CA TYR A 382 -10.23 6.08 -4.06
C TYR A 382 -9.46 5.60 -5.28
N LEU A 383 -10.10 4.79 -6.15
CA LEU A 383 -9.48 4.30 -7.39
C LEU A 383 -9.04 5.47 -8.28
N PHE A 384 -9.93 6.42 -8.53
CA PHE A 384 -9.62 7.57 -9.38
C PHE A 384 -8.72 8.59 -8.70
N ALA A 385 -8.98 8.91 -7.43
CA ALA A 385 -8.18 9.87 -6.68
C ALA A 385 -6.72 9.42 -6.57
N ALA A 386 -6.46 8.15 -6.27
CA ALA A 386 -5.10 7.63 -6.15
C ALA A 386 -4.33 7.74 -7.48
N LEU A 387 -4.94 7.34 -8.60
CA LEU A 387 -4.34 7.50 -9.93
C LEU A 387 -4.07 8.97 -10.26
N GLY A 388 -5.08 9.84 -10.06
CA GLY A 388 -4.96 11.27 -10.36
C GLY A 388 -3.87 11.96 -9.52
N ILE A 389 -3.84 11.70 -8.22
CA ILE A 389 -2.87 12.28 -7.27
C ILE A 389 -1.45 11.84 -7.61
N VAL A 390 -1.23 10.53 -7.82
CA VAL A 390 0.12 10.02 -8.13
C VAL A 390 0.56 10.48 -9.53
N THR A 391 -0.34 10.53 -10.51
CA THR A 391 -0.05 11.07 -11.85
C THR A 391 0.34 12.55 -11.80
N ALA A 392 -0.32 13.34 -10.97
CA ALA A 392 0.02 14.76 -10.79
C ALA A 392 1.36 14.95 -10.05
N ALA A 393 1.68 14.07 -9.13
CA ALA A 393 2.89 14.14 -8.29
C ALA A 393 4.12 13.46 -8.91
N GLN A 394 3.97 12.64 -9.95
CA GLN A 394 4.97 11.65 -10.34
C GLN A 394 6.37 12.24 -10.58
N ASN A 395 6.48 13.44 -11.15
CA ASN A 395 7.76 14.14 -11.38
C ASN A 395 8.44 14.62 -10.07
N LYS A 396 7.71 14.67 -8.97
CA LYS A 396 8.20 15.03 -7.64
C LYS A 396 8.50 13.83 -6.75
N LEU A 397 8.10 12.64 -7.21
CA LEU A 397 8.34 11.38 -6.52
C LEU A 397 9.57 10.68 -7.08
N ARG A 398 10.22 9.89 -6.23
CA ARG A 398 11.27 9.00 -6.69
C ARG A 398 10.69 7.93 -7.62
N ALA A 399 11.41 7.64 -8.72
CA ALA A 399 10.96 6.70 -9.74
C ALA A 399 10.63 5.29 -9.17
N SER A 400 11.39 4.80 -8.19
CA SER A 400 11.10 3.51 -7.53
C SER A 400 9.77 3.51 -6.76
N ASN A 401 9.39 4.64 -6.15
CA ASN A 401 8.10 4.78 -5.46
C ASN A 401 6.94 4.80 -6.47
N VAL A 402 7.13 5.44 -7.62
CA VAL A 402 6.13 5.44 -8.71
C VAL A 402 6.00 4.03 -9.31
N ALA A 403 7.12 3.34 -9.55
CA ALA A 403 7.12 1.96 -10.03
C ALA A 403 6.37 1.03 -9.06
N TYR A 404 6.63 1.16 -7.75
CA TYR A 404 5.90 0.39 -6.74
C TYR A 404 4.40 0.68 -6.79
N PHE A 405 4.00 1.95 -6.88
CA PHE A 405 2.60 2.32 -6.95
C PHE A 405 1.90 1.74 -8.19
N ILE A 406 2.54 1.82 -9.37
CA ILE A 406 2.00 1.26 -10.63
C ILE A 406 1.73 -0.24 -10.47
N LEU A 407 2.71 -1.01 -9.97
CA LEU A 407 2.58 -2.45 -9.78
C LEU A 407 1.55 -2.78 -8.70
N TYR A 408 1.60 -2.08 -7.58
CA TYR A 408 0.66 -2.27 -6.47
C TYR A 408 -0.77 -1.98 -6.92
N TYR A 409 -1.00 -0.88 -7.64
CA TYR A 409 -2.30 -0.53 -8.19
C TYR A 409 -2.80 -1.59 -9.17
N ALA A 410 -1.98 -1.99 -10.14
CA ALA A 410 -2.37 -2.98 -11.15
C ALA A 410 -2.78 -4.32 -10.52
N VAL A 411 -2.05 -4.78 -9.51
CA VAL A 411 -2.30 -6.09 -8.86
C VAL A 411 -3.43 -5.99 -7.84
N CYS A 412 -3.35 -5.04 -6.89
CA CYS A 412 -4.32 -4.99 -5.79
C CYS A 412 -5.69 -4.48 -6.22
N MET A 413 -5.73 -3.55 -7.20
CA MET A 413 -7.00 -3.07 -7.74
C MET A 413 -7.54 -3.97 -8.86
N GLY A 414 -6.75 -4.95 -9.30
CA GLY A 414 -7.17 -5.96 -10.28
C GLY A 414 -7.93 -7.14 -9.69
N ALA A 415 -8.21 -7.18 -8.40
CA ALA A 415 -9.03 -8.22 -7.81
C ALA A 415 -10.47 -8.16 -8.35
N THR A 416 -11.01 -9.29 -8.83
CA THR A 416 -12.34 -9.34 -9.48
C THR A 416 -13.48 -8.94 -8.53
N TRP A 417 -13.33 -9.22 -7.23
CA TRP A 417 -14.26 -8.80 -6.18
C TRP A 417 -13.56 -7.87 -5.21
N LEU A 418 -13.51 -6.57 -5.55
CA LEU A 418 -12.77 -5.55 -4.82
C LEU A 418 -13.69 -4.77 -3.86
N LEU A 419 -13.62 -5.11 -2.57
CA LEU A 419 -14.43 -4.46 -1.53
C LEU A 419 -13.66 -3.40 -0.72
N SER A 420 -12.33 -3.42 -0.75
CA SER A 420 -11.47 -2.67 0.19
C SER A 420 -10.47 -1.75 -0.51
N ALA A 421 -10.80 -1.15 -1.65
CA ALA A 421 -9.89 -0.25 -2.36
C ALA A 421 -9.37 0.90 -1.46
N PRO A 422 -10.17 1.55 -0.60
CA PRO A 422 -9.68 2.57 0.32
C PRO A 422 -8.58 2.06 1.26
N ARG A 423 -8.74 0.86 1.85
CA ARG A 423 -7.77 0.24 2.75
C ARG A 423 -6.46 -0.09 2.01
N TYR A 424 -6.57 -0.76 0.86
CA TYR A 424 -5.39 -1.14 0.07
C TYR A 424 -4.63 0.06 -0.44
N LEU A 425 -5.30 1.07 -1.00
CA LEU A 425 -4.63 2.26 -1.53
C LEU A 425 -4.07 3.16 -0.42
N THR A 426 -4.63 3.14 0.79
CA THR A 426 -4.03 3.81 1.96
C THR A 426 -2.74 3.10 2.39
N ALA A 427 -2.64 1.77 2.25
CA ALA A 427 -1.40 1.01 2.47
C ALA A 427 -0.34 1.25 1.36
N ALA A 428 -0.74 1.74 0.20
CA ALA A 428 0.17 2.20 -0.85
C ALA A 428 0.83 3.53 -0.44
N PHE A 429 1.87 3.47 0.39
CA PHE A 429 2.55 4.64 0.96
C PHE A 429 2.94 5.75 -0.05
N PRO A 430 3.21 5.49 -1.37
CA PRO A 430 3.49 6.55 -2.32
C PRO A 430 2.32 7.53 -2.50
N LEU A 431 1.08 7.14 -2.19
CA LEU A 431 -0.08 8.05 -2.24
C LEU A 431 0.06 9.21 -1.24
N ALA A 432 0.47 8.92 0.00
CA ALA A 432 0.70 9.96 1.00
C ALA A 432 1.90 10.86 0.67
N LEU A 433 2.98 10.29 0.08
CA LEU A 433 4.10 11.07 -0.46
C LEU A 433 3.64 12.00 -1.58
N ALA A 434 2.80 11.50 -2.49
CA ALA A 434 2.24 12.25 -3.61
C ALA A 434 1.41 13.44 -3.13
N LEU A 435 0.49 13.22 -2.18
CA LEU A 435 -0.29 14.30 -1.57
C LEU A 435 0.62 15.36 -0.94
N GLY A 436 1.62 14.94 -0.17
CA GLY A 436 2.61 15.85 0.40
C GLY A 436 3.34 16.69 -0.66
N ALA A 437 3.62 16.09 -1.83
CA ALA A 437 4.37 16.74 -2.91
C ALA A 437 3.52 17.74 -3.73
N ILE A 438 2.23 17.47 -3.96
CA ILE A 438 1.37 18.39 -4.76
C ILE A 438 0.78 19.53 -3.92
N THR A 439 0.77 19.41 -2.59
CA THR A 439 0.17 20.39 -1.68
C THR A 439 1.17 21.38 -1.08
N GLU A 440 2.20 21.78 -1.83
CA GLU A 440 3.20 22.77 -1.36
C GLU A 440 2.62 24.16 -1.12
N LYS A 441 1.61 24.55 -1.91
CA LYS A 441 0.92 25.82 -1.76
C LYS A 441 -0.04 25.75 -0.55
N LYS A 442 -0.03 26.78 0.32
CA LYS A 442 -0.84 26.82 1.54
C LYS A 442 -2.34 26.59 1.31
N TRP A 443 -2.90 27.15 0.23
CA TRP A 443 -4.32 26.97 -0.07
C TRP A 443 -4.63 25.52 -0.46
N ALA A 444 -3.76 24.90 -1.28
CA ALA A 444 -3.92 23.48 -1.69
C ALA A 444 -3.76 22.56 -0.48
N ASP A 445 -2.82 22.85 0.42
CA ASP A 445 -2.63 22.10 1.66
C ASP A 445 -3.85 22.20 2.59
N ARG A 446 -4.44 23.39 2.75
CA ARG A 446 -5.65 23.60 3.54
C ARG A 446 -6.85 22.84 2.96
N LEU A 447 -7.05 22.97 1.64
CA LEU A 447 -8.16 22.31 0.94
C LEU A 447 -8.03 20.77 1.05
N ALA A 448 -6.88 20.22 0.69
CA ALA A 448 -6.64 18.79 0.75
C ALA A 448 -6.74 18.26 2.20
N THR A 449 -6.24 19.01 3.19
CA THR A 449 -6.39 18.66 4.60
C THR A 449 -7.86 18.64 5.01
N GLY A 450 -8.64 19.65 4.64
CA GLY A 450 -10.09 19.70 4.93
C GLY A 450 -10.83 18.50 4.32
N VAL A 451 -10.58 18.22 3.03
CA VAL A 451 -11.18 17.06 2.34
C VAL A 451 -10.80 15.76 3.05
N CYS A 452 -9.50 15.53 3.33
CA CYS A 452 -9.07 14.31 4.00
C CYS A 452 -9.69 14.16 5.40
N VAL A 453 -9.71 15.22 6.21
CA VAL A 453 -10.27 15.18 7.58
C VAL A 453 -11.78 14.92 7.55
N VAL A 454 -12.52 15.64 6.70
CA VAL A 454 -13.98 15.43 6.60
C VAL A 454 -14.28 14.00 6.12
N SER A 455 -13.59 13.55 5.06
CA SER A 455 -13.77 12.17 4.55
C SER A 455 -13.36 11.12 5.58
N PHE A 456 -12.28 11.36 6.34
CA PHE A 456 -11.85 10.48 7.44
C PHE A 456 -12.94 10.35 8.52
N LEU A 457 -13.52 11.48 8.97
CA LEU A 457 -14.57 11.48 10.00
C LEU A 457 -15.85 10.81 9.51
N LEU A 458 -16.28 11.09 8.28
CA LEU A 458 -17.45 10.47 7.68
C LEU A 458 -17.25 8.95 7.50
N TYR A 459 -16.07 8.54 7.04
CA TYR A 459 -15.79 7.13 6.81
C TYR A 459 -15.58 6.35 8.12
N LEU A 460 -14.98 6.98 9.15
CA LEU A 460 -14.93 6.44 10.50
C LEU A 460 -16.34 6.30 11.11
N ALA A 461 -17.21 7.31 10.91
CA ALA A 461 -18.59 7.22 11.35
C ALA A 461 -19.34 6.08 10.64
N ALA A 462 -19.18 5.92 9.33
CA ALA A 462 -19.74 4.80 8.57
C ALA A 462 -19.24 3.45 9.10
N PHE A 463 -17.94 3.33 9.38
CA PHE A 463 -17.34 2.12 9.98
C PHE A 463 -17.97 1.80 11.34
N VAL A 464 -18.03 2.77 12.25
CA VAL A 464 -18.63 2.58 13.58
C VAL A 464 -20.12 2.21 13.45
N ASN A 465 -20.81 2.73 12.44
CA ASN A 465 -22.20 2.42 12.12
C ASN A 465 -22.40 1.11 11.34
N GLN A 466 -21.34 0.31 11.10
CA GLN A 466 -21.38 -0.95 10.36
C GLN A 466 -21.90 -0.81 8.91
N TRP A 467 -21.57 0.28 8.24
CA TRP A 467 -22.00 0.57 6.87
C TRP A 467 -21.10 -0.08 5.81
N TYR A 468 -20.85 -1.40 5.90
CA TYR A 468 -20.07 -2.15 4.92
C TYR A 468 -18.67 -1.56 4.62
N VAL A 469 -18.00 -1.05 5.64
CA VAL A 469 -16.62 -0.55 5.55
C VAL A 469 -15.66 -1.70 5.84
N TYR A 470 -14.88 -2.12 4.83
CA TYR A 470 -13.99 -3.28 4.88
C TYR A 470 -12.50 -2.92 4.72
#